data_301f8d8712cdeb7952ac4643eb653e32
#
_entry.id   301f8d8712cdeb7952ac4643eb653e32
#
_cell.length_a   1.000
_cell.length_b   1.000
_cell.length_c   1.000
_cell.angle_alpha   90.00
_cell.angle_beta   90.00
_cell.angle_gamma   90.00
#
_symmetry.space_group_name_H-M   'P 1'
#
loop_
_entity.id
_entity.type
_entity.pdbx_description
1 polymer ?
#
loop_
_entity_poly.entity_id
_entity_poly.type
_entity_poly.pdbx_seq_one_letter_code
_entity_poly.pdbx_strand_id
1 'polypeptide(L)'
;MLDAAADRALSFLAEAFKDFRGTGFGVACTDFSGTTQVHARTARIENGVLTVTMSSRYAISVDQKAMFEVYEQVCGEHGYQFIVDNASDAWFVPLDWKNGFPRRVSDLAVDVLNHPEIDLHPMILPAGTYAPTLPNSLGFGPGISPEIIPVPKYGYAHGPNESQCVDEMMDTIRTYIVTSLMIDELLPEEE
;
A
#
# COMPACT_ATOMS: atom_id res chain seq x y z
N MET A 1 13.97 -21.98 30.78
CA MET A 1 13.26 -22.96 29.92
C MET A 1 11.88 -22.38 29.68
N LEU A 2 11.48 -22.19 28.43
CA LEU A 2 10.12 -21.75 28.11
C LEU A 2 9.14 -22.87 28.54
N ASP A 3 7.94 -22.51 28.97
CA ASP A 3 6.91 -23.52 29.19
C ASP A 3 6.37 -24.02 27.83
N ALA A 4 5.67 -25.16 27.86
CA ALA A 4 5.20 -25.78 26.62
C ALA A 4 4.16 -24.94 25.88
N ALA A 5 3.49 -24.00 26.54
CA ALA A 5 2.55 -23.07 25.89
C ALA A 5 3.30 -21.98 25.16
N ALA A 6 4.32 -21.39 25.77
CA ALA A 6 5.18 -20.40 25.13
C ALA A 6 5.92 -20.98 23.92
N ASP A 7 6.40 -22.21 24.01
CA ASP A 7 7.08 -22.88 22.91
C ASP A 7 6.15 -23.11 21.72
N ARG A 8 4.91 -23.57 21.94
CA ARG A 8 3.90 -23.72 20.89
C ARG A 8 3.54 -22.38 20.26
N ALA A 9 3.39 -21.33 21.07
CA ALA A 9 3.07 -19.99 20.58
C ALA A 9 4.17 -19.45 19.67
N LEU A 10 5.43 -19.56 20.08
CA LEU A 10 6.56 -19.09 19.27
C LEU A 10 6.72 -19.92 17.99
N SER A 11 6.52 -21.24 18.06
CA SER A 11 6.58 -22.12 16.90
C SER A 11 5.49 -21.76 15.86
N PHE A 12 4.26 -21.52 16.33
CA PHE A 12 3.17 -21.05 15.45
C PHE A 12 3.51 -19.71 14.82
N LEU A 13 3.94 -18.72 15.60
CA LEU A 13 4.28 -17.40 15.07
C LEU A 13 5.42 -17.46 14.05
N ALA A 14 6.45 -18.28 14.32
CA ALA A 14 7.57 -18.46 13.41
C ALA A 14 7.13 -19.06 12.06
N GLU A 15 6.18 -20.00 12.07
CA GLU A 15 5.63 -20.57 10.84
C GLU A 15 4.65 -19.62 10.15
N ALA A 16 3.73 -19.00 10.88
CA ALA A 16 2.72 -18.10 10.34
C ALA A 16 3.34 -16.87 9.65
N PHE A 17 4.41 -16.33 10.25
CA PHE A 17 5.12 -15.15 9.74
C PHE A 17 6.51 -15.49 9.18
N LYS A 18 6.69 -16.69 8.63
CA LYS A 18 7.98 -17.13 8.07
C LYS A 18 8.43 -16.29 6.88
N ASP A 19 7.50 -15.64 6.22
CA ASP A 19 7.74 -14.62 5.21
C ASP A 19 6.64 -13.54 5.24
N PHE A 20 6.88 -12.45 4.52
CA PHE A 20 5.92 -11.35 4.44
C PHE A 20 4.84 -11.56 3.36
N ARG A 21 4.85 -12.69 2.62
CA ARG A 21 3.91 -12.98 1.52
C ARG A 21 2.65 -13.69 1.99
N GLY A 22 2.59 -14.09 3.25
CA GLY A 22 1.46 -14.81 3.83
C GLY A 22 1.45 -16.31 3.52
N THR A 23 2.59 -16.90 3.11
CA THR A 23 2.65 -18.34 2.81
C THR A 23 2.41 -19.19 4.06
N GLY A 24 2.80 -18.72 5.24
CA GLY A 24 2.56 -19.42 6.50
C GLY A 24 1.09 -19.52 6.87
N PHE A 25 0.26 -18.60 6.42
CA PHE A 25 -1.20 -18.66 6.54
C PHE A 25 -1.89 -19.32 5.34
N GLY A 26 -1.17 -19.58 4.24
CA GLY A 26 -1.77 -20.10 3.00
C GLY A 26 -2.53 -19.06 2.17
N VAL A 27 -2.32 -17.77 2.40
CA VAL A 27 -3.02 -16.66 1.71
C VAL A 27 -2.15 -15.97 0.65
N ALA A 28 -1.02 -16.53 0.32
CA ALA A 28 -0.12 -15.97 -0.68
C ALA A 28 -0.81 -15.88 -2.05
N CYS A 29 -0.83 -14.69 -2.61
CA CYS A 29 -1.35 -14.42 -3.95
C CYS A 29 -0.50 -13.34 -4.62
N THR A 30 -0.36 -13.44 -5.94
CA THR A 30 0.31 -12.42 -6.76
C THR A 30 -0.49 -12.25 -8.05
N ASP A 31 -0.82 -11.01 -8.38
CA ASP A 31 -1.45 -10.63 -9.63
C ASP A 31 -0.85 -9.32 -10.17
N PHE A 32 -1.50 -8.71 -11.15
CA PHE A 32 -1.04 -7.45 -11.75
C PHE A 32 -1.00 -6.28 -10.75
N SER A 33 -1.76 -6.35 -9.64
CA SER A 33 -1.78 -5.32 -8.60
C SER A 33 -0.65 -5.47 -7.57
N GLY A 34 0.06 -6.59 -7.61
CA GLY A 34 1.15 -6.89 -6.69
C GLY A 34 1.00 -8.21 -5.96
N THR A 35 1.71 -8.33 -4.86
CA THR A 35 1.77 -9.53 -4.03
C THR A 35 1.11 -9.26 -2.68
N THR A 36 0.34 -10.23 -2.18
CA THR A 36 -0.16 -10.22 -0.80
C THR A 36 0.99 -10.03 0.18
N GLN A 37 0.79 -9.17 1.16
CA GLN A 37 1.76 -8.87 2.22
C GLN A 37 1.10 -9.05 3.58
N VAL A 38 1.73 -9.84 4.44
CA VAL A 38 1.27 -10.10 5.80
C VAL A 38 2.40 -9.79 6.79
N HIS A 39 2.16 -8.86 7.67
CA HIS A 39 3.17 -8.41 8.63
C HIS A 39 2.66 -8.50 10.06
N ALA A 40 3.41 -9.14 10.94
CA ALA A 40 3.24 -8.97 12.38
C ALA A 40 3.64 -7.54 12.75
N ARG A 41 2.76 -6.82 13.45
CA ARG A 41 2.96 -5.41 13.84
C ARG A 41 3.40 -5.31 15.29
N THR A 42 2.68 -5.96 16.19
CA THR A 42 2.99 -5.98 17.62
C THR A 42 2.66 -7.34 18.19
N ALA A 43 3.41 -7.72 19.24
CA ALA A 43 3.09 -8.85 20.08
C ALA A 43 3.14 -8.40 21.54
N ARG A 44 2.09 -8.69 22.30
CA ARG A 44 1.97 -8.32 23.72
C ARG A 44 1.43 -9.48 24.52
N ILE A 45 1.91 -9.62 25.73
CA ILE A 45 1.36 -10.57 26.71
C ILE A 45 0.81 -9.77 27.88
N GLU A 46 -0.50 -9.87 28.07
CA GLU A 46 -1.20 -9.21 29.16
C GLU A 46 -2.11 -10.22 29.86
N ASN A 47 -2.01 -10.33 31.18
CA ASN A 47 -2.80 -11.27 31.99
C ASN A 47 -2.72 -12.73 31.50
N GLY A 48 -1.55 -13.15 30.98
CA GLY A 48 -1.33 -14.50 30.46
C GLY A 48 -1.90 -14.74 29.06
N VAL A 49 -2.44 -13.72 28.40
CA VAL A 49 -2.94 -13.78 27.03
C VAL A 49 -1.93 -13.14 26.07
N LEU A 50 -1.49 -13.90 25.07
CA LEU A 50 -0.69 -13.40 23.97
C LEU A 50 -1.62 -12.82 22.89
N THR A 51 -1.45 -11.54 22.62
CA THR A 51 -2.12 -10.85 21.51
C THR A 51 -1.09 -10.45 20.46
N VAL A 52 -1.33 -10.81 19.21
CA VAL A 52 -0.51 -10.40 18.07
C VAL A 52 -1.37 -9.60 17.12
N THR A 53 -0.99 -8.35 16.90
CA THR A 53 -1.62 -7.52 15.86
C THR A 53 -0.87 -7.72 14.55
N MET A 54 -1.60 -7.96 13.49
CA MET A 54 -1.05 -8.07 12.15
C MET A 54 -1.72 -7.12 11.17
N SER A 55 -1.05 -6.81 10.09
CA SER A 55 -1.64 -6.14 8.93
C SER A 55 -1.52 -7.03 7.71
N SER A 56 -2.60 -7.10 6.94
CA SER A 56 -2.63 -7.80 5.66
C SER A 56 -2.97 -6.81 4.56
N ARG A 57 -2.21 -6.87 3.47
CA ARG A 57 -2.49 -6.18 2.21
C ARG A 57 -2.53 -7.25 1.14
N TYR A 58 -3.54 -7.28 0.33
CA TYR A 58 -3.78 -8.40 -0.57
C TYR A 58 -3.96 -7.92 -2.01
N ALA A 59 -3.59 -8.80 -2.95
CA ALA A 59 -3.76 -8.58 -4.37
C ALA A 59 -5.25 -8.42 -4.73
N ILE A 60 -5.59 -7.61 -5.73
CA ILE A 60 -6.98 -7.25 -6.08
C ILE A 60 -7.86 -8.45 -6.43
N SER A 61 -7.27 -9.53 -6.90
CA SER A 61 -7.99 -10.78 -7.22
C SER A 61 -8.36 -11.62 -6.00
N VAL A 62 -7.89 -11.27 -4.81
CA VAL A 62 -8.17 -12.02 -3.58
C VAL A 62 -9.56 -11.66 -3.06
N ASP A 63 -10.39 -12.67 -2.84
CA ASP A 63 -11.62 -12.51 -2.08
C ASP A 63 -11.29 -12.32 -0.60
N GLN A 64 -11.60 -11.13 -0.07
CA GLN A 64 -11.29 -10.76 1.31
C GLN A 64 -11.97 -11.70 2.32
N LYS A 65 -13.22 -12.08 2.05
CA LYS A 65 -13.98 -12.94 2.96
C LYS A 65 -13.36 -14.33 3.02
N ALA A 66 -13.05 -14.92 1.87
CA ALA A 66 -12.38 -16.21 1.80
C ALA A 66 -11.01 -16.17 2.48
N MET A 67 -10.26 -15.08 2.34
CA MET A 67 -9.00 -14.89 3.03
C MET A 67 -9.16 -14.85 4.57
N PHE A 68 -10.22 -14.20 5.07
CA PHE A 68 -10.48 -14.18 6.51
C PHE A 68 -10.90 -15.55 7.04
N GLU A 69 -11.66 -16.33 6.28
CA GLU A 69 -12.00 -17.72 6.62
C GLU A 69 -10.73 -18.58 6.76
N VAL A 70 -9.74 -18.39 5.89
CA VAL A 70 -8.45 -19.07 6.00
C VAL A 70 -7.69 -18.63 7.26
N TYR A 71 -7.64 -17.35 7.59
CA TYR A 71 -7.02 -16.88 8.83
C TYR A 71 -7.71 -17.46 10.06
N GLU A 72 -9.05 -17.47 10.09
CA GLU A 72 -9.82 -18.04 11.19
C GLU A 72 -9.54 -19.54 11.35
N GLN A 73 -9.53 -20.30 10.26
CA GLN A 73 -9.20 -21.71 10.26
C GLN A 73 -7.79 -21.96 10.80
N VAL A 74 -6.76 -21.33 10.23
CA VAL A 74 -5.36 -21.54 10.60
C VAL A 74 -5.12 -21.14 12.06
N CYS A 75 -5.65 -20.01 12.50
CA CYS A 75 -5.56 -19.62 13.90
C CYS A 75 -6.27 -20.62 14.82
N GLY A 76 -7.48 -21.06 14.46
CA GLY A 76 -8.28 -22.02 15.23
C GLY A 76 -7.60 -23.36 15.39
N GLU A 77 -6.94 -23.91 14.36
CA GLU A 77 -6.17 -25.15 14.40
C GLU A 77 -5.03 -25.12 15.42
N HIS A 78 -4.52 -23.92 15.71
CA HIS A 78 -3.46 -23.70 16.70
C HIS A 78 -3.96 -23.15 18.04
N GLY A 79 -5.28 -23.09 18.23
CA GLY A 79 -5.90 -22.65 19.50
C GLY A 79 -5.91 -21.13 19.69
N TYR A 80 -5.79 -20.35 18.60
CA TYR A 80 -5.93 -18.90 18.60
C TYR A 80 -7.29 -18.46 18.06
N GLN A 81 -7.70 -17.28 18.49
CA GLN A 81 -8.85 -16.58 17.92
C GLN A 81 -8.36 -15.54 16.92
N PHE A 82 -8.94 -15.54 15.72
CA PHE A 82 -8.77 -14.45 14.75
C PHE A 82 -9.84 -13.39 14.96
N ILE A 83 -9.45 -12.12 14.99
CA ILE A 83 -10.36 -10.98 15.17
C ILE A 83 -10.02 -9.94 14.11
N VAL A 84 -11.02 -9.49 13.38
CA VAL A 84 -10.90 -8.39 12.43
C VAL A 84 -11.17 -7.08 13.15
N ASP A 85 -10.15 -6.27 13.29
CA ASP A 85 -10.22 -4.95 13.94
C ASP A 85 -10.68 -3.88 12.95
N ASN A 86 -10.11 -3.93 11.75
CA ASN A 86 -10.43 -3.01 10.66
C ASN A 86 -10.22 -3.71 9.32
N ALA A 87 -11.13 -3.51 8.39
CA ALA A 87 -11.01 -4.03 7.04
C ALA A 87 -11.58 -3.03 6.03
N SER A 88 -10.98 -3.00 4.87
CA SER A 88 -11.48 -2.28 3.70
C SER A 88 -11.31 -3.14 2.47
N ASP A 89 -12.24 -3.04 1.54
CA ASP A 89 -12.11 -3.69 0.25
C ASP A 89 -10.92 -3.12 -0.53
N ALA A 90 -10.35 -3.95 -1.38
CA ALA A 90 -9.36 -3.48 -2.34
C ALA A 90 -10.03 -2.48 -3.29
N TRP A 91 -9.37 -1.35 -3.51
CA TRP A 91 -9.86 -0.31 -4.39
C TRP A 91 -9.00 -0.27 -5.66
N PHE A 92 -9.67 -0.34 -6.79
CA PHE A 92 -9.01 -0.33 -8.10
C PHE A 92 -9.87 0.44 -9.12
N VAL A 93 -9.25 1.34 -9.83
CA VAL A 93 -9.87 2.03 -10.96
C VAL A 93 -9.22 1.52 -12.24
N PRO A 94 -9.96 0.82 -13.12
CA PRO A 94 -9.45 0.41 -14.41
C PRO A 94 -9.29 1.65 -15.31
N LEU A 95 -8.05 2.03 -15.58
CA LEU A 95 -7.74 3.19 -16.39
C LEU A 95 -6.98 2.81 -17.65
N ASP A 96 -7.34 3.39 -18.76
CA ASP A 96 -6.44 3.45 -19.93
C ASP A 96 -5.37 4.52 -19.68
N TRP A 97 -4.36 4.14 -18.88
CA TRP A 97 -3.28 5.05 -18.54
C TRP A 97 -2.41 5.44 -19.74
N LYS A 98 -2.45 4.67 -20.85
CA LYS A 98 -1.62 4.92 -22.02
C LYS A 98 -2.14 6.05 -22.90
N ASN A 99 -3.48 6.18 -22.99
CA ASN A 99 -4.10 7.09 -23.93
C ASN A 99 -5.09 8.06 -23.27
N GLY A 100 -5.48 7.81 -22.03
CA GLY A 100 -6.52 8.54 -21.34
C GLY A 100 -6.02 9.73 -20.51
N PHE A 101 -6.92 10.26 -19.71
CA PHE A 101 -6.66 11.33 -18.75
C PHE A 101 -5.41 11.12 -17.89
N PRO A 102 -5.14 9.94 -17.31
CA PRO A 102 -3.94 9.74 -16.49
C PRO A 102 -2.64 9.95 -17.28
N ARG A 103 -2.61 9.59 -18.55
CA ARG A 103 -1.44 9.82 -19.40
C ARG A 103 -1.21 11.31 -19.62
N ARG A 104 -2.23 12.05 -19.95
CA ARG A 104 -2.13 13.51 -20.15
C ARG A 104 -1.65 14.23 -18.89
N VAL A 105 -2.15 13.81 -17.72
CA VAL A 105 -1.67 14.35 -16.44
C VAL A 105 -0.21 14.03 -16.20
N SER A 106 0.24 12.80 -16.52
CA SER A 106 1.64 12.40 -16.39
C SER A 106 2.55 13.21 -17.34
N ASP A 107 2.16 13.38 -18.59
CA ASP A 107 2.91 14.15 -19.57
C ASP A 107 3.04 15.62 -19.13
N LEU A 108 1.94 16.22 -18.66
CA LEU A 108 1.96 17.57 -18.11
C LEU A 108 2.88 17.69 -16.89
N ALA A 109 2.86 16.71 -15.99
CA ALA A 109 3.74 16.71 -14.83
C ALA A 109 5.22 16.64 -15.23
N VAL A 110 5.56 15.82 -16.23
CA VAL A 110 6.93 15.74 -16.80
C VAL A 110 7.37 17.07 -17.37
N ASP A 111 6.49 17.75 -18.13
CA ASP A 111 6.76 19.06 -18.69
C ASP A 111 6.98 20.13 -17.61
N VAL A 112 6.14 20.15 -16.58
CA VAL A 112 6.24 21.08 -15.44
C VAL A 112 7.53 20.89 -14.66
N LEU A 113 7.94 19.63 -14.48
CA LEU A 113 9.17 19.26 -13.79
C LEU A 113 10.40 19.47 -14.63
N ASN A 114 10.24 19.66 -15.96
CA ASN A 114 11.33 19.77 -16.92
C ASN A 114 12.29 18.57 -16.90
N HIS A 115 11.73 17.38 -16.77
CA HIS A 115 12.44 16.10 -16.74
C HIS A 115 11.89 15.16 -17.82
N PRO A 116 12.14 15.43 -19.11
CA PRO A 116 11.58 14.66 -20.22
C PRO A 116 12.06 13.21 -20.29
N GLU A 117 13.12 12.86 -19.56
CA GLU A 117 13.61 11.50 -19.41
C GLU A 117 12.78 10.63 -18.49
N ILE A 118 11.84 11.23 -17.73
CA ILE A 118 11.00 10.50 -16.79
C ILE A 118 9.77 9.98 -17.51
N ASP A 119 9.55 8.68 -17.47
CA ASP A 119 8.28 8.07 -17.85
C ASP A 119 7.38 7.92 -16.62
N LEU A 120 6.65 8.98 -16.29
CA LEU A 120 5.66 8.92 -15.22
C LEU A 120 4.44 8.13 -15.71
N HIS A 121 4.06 7.13 -14.94
CA HIS A 121 2.86 6.34 -15.18
C HIS A 121 2.12 6.07 -13.87
N PRO A 122 0.80 5.88 -13.92
CA PRO A 122 0.03 5.50 -12.74
C PRO A 122 0.58 4.22 -12.12
N MET A 123 0.74 4.22 -10.82
CA MET A 123 1.23 3.06 -10.07
C MET A 123 0.15 2.52 -9.14
N ILE A 124 0.24 1.23 -8.87
CA ILE A 124 -0.57 0.57 -7.86
C ILE A 124 0.22 0.59 -6.56
N LEU A 125 -0.37 1.16 -5.52
CA LEU A 125 0.25 1.24 -4.20
C LEU A 125 -0.35 0.19 -3.27
N PRO A 126 0.46 -0.60 -2.60
CA PRO A 126 -0.01 -1.48 -1.53
C PRO A 126 -0.27 -0.66 -0.25
N ALA A 127 -1.03 0.41 -0.37
CA ALA A 127 -1.30 1.38 0.69
C ALA A 127 -2.72 1.95 0.57
N GLY A 128 -3.29 2.36 1.71
CA GLY A 128 -4.53 3.13 1.71
C GLY A 128 -4.29 4.60 1.47
N THR A 129 -5.21 5.25 0.75
CA THR A 129 -5.28 6.70 0.60
C THR A 129 -6.72 7.16 0.86
N TYR A 130 -6.96 8.47 0.84
CA TYR A 130 -8.32 9.01 0.93
C TYR A 130 -9.08 8.97 -0.40
N ALA A 131 -8.41 8.66 -1.52
CA ALA A 131 -9.05 8.61 -2.83
C ALA A 131 -10.31 7.71 -2.88
N PRO A 132 -10.35 6.50 -2.29
CA PRO A 132 -11.56 5.67 -2.28
C PRO A 132 -12.79 6.29 -1.61
N THR A 133 -12.62 7.33 -0.81
CA THR A 133 -13.72 8.02 -0.12
C THR A 133 -14.41 9.07 -0.98
N LEU A 134 -13.83 9.39 -2.13
CA LEU A 134 -14.35 10.38 -3.07
C LEU A 134 -14.80 9.68 -4.36
N PRO A 135 -15.97 10.00 -4.90
CA PRO A 135 -16.40 9.44 -6.17
C PRO A 135 -15.51 9.91 -7.32
N ASN A 136 -15.25 9.02 -8.29
CA ASN A 136 -14.49 9.32 -9.51
C ASN A 136 -13.11 9.97 -9.25
N SER A 137 -12.42 9.55 -8.21
CA SER A 137 -11.16 10.14 -7.79
C SER A 137 -9.97 9.21 -8.05
N LEU A 138 -8.80 9.82 -8.14
CA LEU A 138 -7.51 9.15 -8.20
C LEU A 138 -6.57 9.79 -7.19
N GLY A 139 -5.69 8.98 -6.62
CA GLY A 139 -4.54 9.52 -5.91
C GLY A 139 -3.61 10.19 -6.93
N PHE A 140 -3.29 11.45 -6.69
CA PHE A 140 -2.34 12.20 -7.49
C PHE A 140 -1.36 12.93 -6.59
N GLY A 141 -0.10 12.81 -6.93
CA GLY A 141 0.97 13.53 -6.25
C GLY A 141 2.29 13.17 -6.88
N PRO A 142 3.17 14.13 -7.10
CA PRO A 142 4.47 13.86 -7.63
C PRO A 142 5.32 13.14 -6.59
N GLY A 143 5.35 11.83 -6.66
CA GLY A 143 6.46 11.07 -6.14
C GLY A 143 7.54 11.09 -7.19
N ILE A 144 8.50 11.99 -7.07
CA ILE A 144 9.65 11.96 -7.96
C ILE A 144 10.51 10.76 -7.55
N SER A 145 10.98 10.00 -8.55
CA SER A 145 11.83 8.84 -8.31
C SER A 145 13.04 9.20 -7.44
N PRO A 146 13.39 8.38 -6.44
CA PRO A 146 14.63 8.55 -5.67
C PRO A 146 15.90 8.62 -6.53
N GLU A 147 15.83 8.18 -7.77
CA GLU A 147 16.91 8.26 -8.73
C GLU A 147 17.16 9.69 -9.21
N ILE A 148 16.16 10.56 -9.12
CA ILE A 148 16.21 11.95 -9.59
C ILE A 148 16.41 12.92 -8.45
N ILE A 149 15.75 12.67 -7.32
CA ILE A 149 15.98 13.45 -6.10
C ILE A 149 16.82 12.61 -5.16
N PRO A 150 17.97 13.13 -4.72
CA PRO A 150 18.78 12.44 -3.73
C PRO A 150 17.92 12.11 -2.50
N VAL A 151 17.95 10.85 -2.11
CA VAL A 151 17.30 10.39 -0.88
C VAL A 151 17.65 11.37 0.25
N PRO A 152 16.67 11.85 1.00
CA PRO A 152 16.92 12.78 2.09
C PRO A 152 18.01 12.22 3.01
N LYS A 153 18.97 13.04 3.37
CA LYS A 153 20.01 12.70 4.35
C LYS A 153 19.42 12.29 5.71
N TYR A 154 18.18 12.64 5.90
CA TYR A 154 17.38 12.42 7.11
C TYR A 154 16.31 11.34 6.88
N GLY A 155 15.42 10.97 7.57
CA GLY A 155 14.56 9.79 7.47
C GLY A 155 13.63 9.76 6.25
N TYR A 156 13.23 8.56 5.89
CA TYR A 156 12.20 8.27 4.88
C TYR A 156 10.80 8.50 5.46
N ALA A 157 9.80 8.57 4.57
CA ALA A 157 8.39 8.56 4.94
C ALA A 157 8.08 7.44 5.94
N HIS A 158 7.33 7.76 7.01
CA HIS A 158 6.99 6.86 8.12
C HIS A 158 8.18 6.37 8.95
N GLY A 159 9.36 6.94 8.78
CA GLY A 159 10.57 6.60 9.54
C GLY A 159 10.95 7.63 10.61
N PRO A 160 11.91 7.29 11.49
CA PRO A 160 12.49 8.28 12.40
C PRO A 160 13.14 9.42 11.62
N ASN A 161 12.94 10.65 12.10
CA ASN A 161 13.44 11.89 11.47
C ASN A 161 12.96 12.05 10.02
N GLU A 162 11.71 11.65 9.73
CA GLU A 162 11.09 11.88 8.43
C GLU A 162 11.31 13.32 7.97
N SER A 163 11.71 13.45 6.72
CA SER A 163 12.03 14.76 6.14
C SER A 163 11.55 14.83 4.70
N GLN A 164 11.24 16.04 4.27
CA GLN A 164 10.83 16.35 2.89
C GLN A 164 11.87 17.28 2.26
N CYS A 165 12.20 17.02 1.01
CA CYS A 165 13.03 17.93 0.22
C CYS A 165 12.20 19.17 -0.15
N VAL A 166 12.74 20.37 0.11
CA VAL A 166 12.03 21.62 -0.20
C VAL A 166 11.85 21.79 -1.71
N ASP A 167 12.84 21.43 -2.51
CA ASP A 167 12.76 21.55 -3.96
C ASP A 167 11.66 20.62 -4.51
N GLU A 168 11.58 19.38 -4.04
CA GLU A 168 10.51 18.43 -4.38
C GLU A 168 9.13 18.96 -3.97
N MET A 169 9.02 19.58 -2.81
CA MET A 169 7.77 20.21 -2.36
C MET A 169 7.38 21.37 -3.27
N MET A 170 8.34 22.19 -3.73
CA MET A 170 8.08 23.28 -4.66
C MET A 170 7.65 22.76 -6.03
N ASP A 171 8.24 21.69 -6.53
CA ASP A 171 7.86 21.05 -7.78
C ASP A 171 6.47 20.40 -7.68
N THR A 172 6.16 19.81 -6.52
CA THR A 172 4.81 19.34 -6.20
C THR A 172 3.78 20.46 -6.30
N ILE A 173 4.06 21.61 -5.68
CA ILE A 173 3.16 22.78 -5.71
C ILE A 173 2.98 23.28 -7.14
N ARG A 174 4.04 23.41 -7.93
CA ARG A 174 3.97 23.81 -9.33
C ARG A 174 3.09 22.85 -10.14
N THR A 175 3.30 21.56 -9.98
CA THR A 175 2.54 20.53 -10.70
C THR A 175 1.05 20.60 -10.34
N TYR A 176 0.70 20.76 -9.08
CA TYR A 176 -0.70 20.93 -8.66
C TYR A 176 -1.35 22.19 -9.23
N ILE A 177 -0.64 23.32 -9.21
CA ILE A 177 -1.17 24.58 -9.76
C ILE A 177 -1.45 24.41 -11.25
N VAL A 178 -0.47 23.93 -12.02
CA VAL A 178 -0.62 23.82 -13.48
C VAL A 178 -1.68 22.78 -13.83
N THR A 179 -1.67 21.62 -13.20
CA THR A 179 -2.69 20.57 -13.42
C THR A 179 -4.10 21.09 -13.11
N SER A 180 -4.26 21.84 -12.00
CA SER A 180 -5.57 22.41 -11.63
C SER A 180 -6.07 23.47 -12.62
N LEU A 181 -5.17 24.26 -13.18
CA LEU A 181 -5.53 25.28 -14.19
C LEU A 181 -5.86 24.66 -15.54
N MET A 182 -5.29 23.52 -15.86
CA MET A 182 -5.46 22.84 -17.15
C MET A 182 -6.42 21.63 -17.07
N ILE A 183 -7.14 21.47 -15.98
CA ILE A 183 -7.96 20.26 -15.76
C ILE A 183 -8.99 20.05 -16.86
N ASP A 184 -9.60 21.12 -17.35
CA ASP A 184 -10.62 21.05 -18.40
C ASP A 184 -10.02 20.62 -19.75
N GLU A 185 -8.77 20.97 -20.02
CA GLU A 185 -8.05 20.55 -21.22
C GLU A 185 -7.55 19.11 -21.14
N LEU A 186 -7.36 18.61 -19.91
CA LEU A 186 -6.91 17.24 -19.62
C LEU A 186 -8.07 16.24 -19.65
N LEU A 187 -9.29 16.69 -19.38
CA LEU A 187 -10.47 15.84 -19.45
C LEU A 187 -10.78 15.44 -20.90
N PRO A 188 -11.34 14.25 -21.15
CA PRO A 188 -11.82 13.89 -22.46
C PRO A 188 -12.95 14.86 -22.88
N GLU A 189 -13.00 15.22 -24.19
CA GLU A 189 -14.18 15.89 -24.74
C GLU A 189 -15.40 15.00 -24.53
N GLU A 190 -16.49 15.56 -24.01
CA GLU A 190 -17.75 14.84 -23.91
C GLU A 190 -18.25 14.53 -25.34
N GLU A 191 -18.43 13.23 -25.66
CA GLU A 191 -19.05 12.78 -26.91
C GLU A 191 -20.57 12.98 -26.89
#